data_645d25cbff84ab88c2092cf7785db940
#
_entry.id   645d25cbff84ab88c2092cf7785db940
#
_cell.length_a   1.000
_cell.length_b   1.000
_cell.length_c   1.000
_cell.angle_alpha   90.00
_cell.angle_beta   90.00
_cell.angle_gamma   90.00
#
_symmetry.space_group_name_H-M   'P 1'
#
loop_
_entity.id
_entity.type
_entity.pdbx_description
1 polymer ?
#
loop_
_entity_poly.entity_id
_entity_poly.type
_entity_poly.pdbx_seq_one_letter_code
_entity_poly.pdbx_strand_id
1 'polypeptide(L)'
;MQTTTFFKTLSAAALAVVLAACGGQKDSAPAAASAASPAADNGAAKKEIVFGTTVGDFGDMVKDQIQPALEKKGYTVKLVEFTDYVRPNLALAEGELDINIFQHKPYLDDFKKEHKLDITEAFQVPTAPLGLYPGKLKSLDEVKDGSSVSAPNDPSNFARALVMLNELGWVKLKDGVNPLTASKADIAENPKNIKIVELEAAQLPRSRADVDFAVVNGNYAMSSGMKLTEAL
;
A
#
# COMPACT_ATOMS: atom_id res chain seq x y z
N MET A 1 17.15 24.84 45.79
CA MET A 1 17.35 26.31 45.72
C MET A 1 16.76 26.79 44.43
N GLN A 2 15.73 27.58 44.60
CA GLN A 2 15.10 28.64 43.80
C GLN A 2 14.47 28.20 42.45
N THR A 3 13.19 27.93 42.40
CA THR A 3 11.95 28.74 42.24
C THR A 3 12.14 30.09 41.54
N THR A 4 11.54 30.26 40.37
CA THR A 4 10.90 31.53 40.02
C THR A 4 9.73 31.27 39.04
N THR A 5 8.55 31.52 39.60
CA THR A 5 7.23 31.67 38.96
C THR A 5 7.13 33.13 38.49
N PHE A 6 6.57 33.41 37.30
CA PHE A 6 5.96 34.70 37.04
C PHE A 6 4.67 34.59 36.23
N PHE A 7 3.72 35.31 36.73
CA PHE A 7 2.28 35.42 36.58
C PHE A 7 1.88 36.49 35.53
N LYS A 8 0.69 36.27 34.92
CA LYS A 8 -0.40 37.22 34.55
C LYS A 8 -0.11 38.34 33.52
N THR A 9 -1.00 38.53 32.55
CA THR A 9 -2.16 39.41 32.71
C THR A 9 -3.20 39.22 31.58
N LEU A 10 -4.44 39.26 32.00
CA LEU A 10 -5.72 39.38 31.29
C LEU A 10 -5.87 40.84 30.78
N SER A 11 -6.51 41.03 29.62
CA SER A 11 -7.24 42.29 29.35
C SER A 11 -8.42 42.03 28.42
N ALA A 12 -9.59 42.20 28.99
CA ALA A 12 -10.89 42.30 28.31
C ALA A 12 -11.15 43.80 28.06
N ALA A 13 -11.76 44.13 26.94
CA ALA A 13 -12.48 45.41 26.79
C ALA A 13 -13.71 45.21 25.89
N ALA A 14 -14.81 45.59 26.42
CA ALA A 14 -16.16 45.53 25.93
C ALA A 14 -16.62 46.82 25.26
N LEU A 15 -17.77 46.72 24.59
CA LEU A 15 -18.82 47.74 24.41
C LEU A 15 -18.71 48.73 23.24
N ALA A 16 -19.67 48.72 22.32
CA ALA A 16 -20.74 49.71 22.32
C ALA A 16 -21.85 49.41 21.31
N VAL A 17 -23.06 49.46 21.81
CA VAL A 17 -24.37 49.43 21.11
C VAL A 17 -24.70 50.84 20.66
N VAL A 18 -25.24 51.04 19.46
CA VAL A 18 -26.07 52.18 19.11
C VAL A 18 -27.31 51.73 18.36
N LEU A 19 -28.46 51.92 19.01
CA LEU A 19 -29.80 51.91 18.45
C LEU A 19 -30.13 53.28 17.88
N ALA A 20 -30.78 53.31 16.69
CA ALA A 20 -31.64 54.42 16.31
C ALA A 20 -32.80 53.92 15.45
N ALA A 21 -33.98 54.23 15.87
CA ALA A 21 -35.27 53.81 15.38
C ALA A 21 -35.91 54.86 14.43
N CYS A 22 -37.11 54.43 13.89
CA CYS A 22 -38.16 55.20 13.20
C CYS A 22 -37.98 55.31 11.69
N GLY A 23 -38.92 54.95 10.85
CA GLY A 23 -40.37 54.74 10.93
C GLY A 23 -40.91 54.96 9.54
N GLY A 24 -41.90 54.22 9.09
CA GLY A 24 -42.59 54.55 7.81
C GLY A 24 -43.19 53.33 7.12
N GLN A 25 -44.46 53.09 7.46
CA GLN A 25 -45.37 52.10 6.90
C GLN A 25 -45.90 52.56 5.53
N LYS A 26 -45.86 51.69 4.55
CA LYS A 26 -46.91 51.63 3.48
C LYS A 26 -46.99 50.25 2.84
N ASP A 27 -48.20 49.76 2.77
CA ASP A 27 -48.68 48.53 2.21
C ASP A 27 -48.29 48.33 0.75
N SER A 28 -47.93 47.11 0.40
CA SER A 28 -48.18 46.53 -0.94
C SER A 28 -48.00 45.00 -0.91
N ALA A 29 -48.92 44.31 -1.56
CA ALA A 29 -49.23 42.90 -1.61
C ALA A 29 -48.12 41.90 -1.86
N PRO A 30 -48.36 40.57 -1.59
CA PRO A 30 -47.31 39.56 -1.56
C PRO A 30 -46.87 39.13 -2.97
N ALA A 31 -45.60 39.31 -3.24
CA ALA A 31 -44.92 38.68 -4.38
C ALA A 31 -44.59 37.23 -4.02
N ALA A 32 -45.05 36.33 -4.86
CA ALA A 32 -44.79 34.91 -4.77
C ALA A 32 -43.31 34.60 -4.58
N ALA A 33 -42.98 33.93 -3.49
CA ALA A 33 -41.69 33.32 -3.26
C ALA A 33 -41.51 32.21 -4.32
N SER A 34 -40.73 32.53 -5.35
CA SER A 34 -40.19 31.52 -6.25
C SER A 34 -39.24 30.66 -5.43
N ALA A 35 -39.67 29.44 -5.10
CA ALA A 35 -38.81 28.42 -4.55
C ALA A 35 -37.69 28.15 -5.56
N ALA A 36 -36.48 28.65 -5.29
CA ALA A 36 -35.30 28.20 -5.97
C ALA A 36 -35.14 26.71 -5.62
N SER A 37 -35.49 25.84 -6.56
CA SER A 37 -35.04 24.45 -6.53
C SER A 37 -33.50 24.45 -6.37
N PRO A 38 -32.96 23.61 -5.47
CA PRO A 38 -31.52 23.44 -5.45
C PRO A 38 -31.13 22.96 -6.86
N ALA A 39 -30.27 23.72 -7.51
CA ALA A 39 -29.62 23.29 -8.72
C ALA A 39 -28.97 21.95 -8.40
N ALA A 40 -29.44 20.89 -9.07
CA ALA A 40 -28.74 19.63 -9.08
C ALA A 40 -27.32 19.97 -9.54
N ASP A 41 -26.38 19.79 -8.66
CA ASP A 41 -24.95 19.75 -9.00
C ASP A 41 -24.82 18.59 -10.00
N ASN A 42 -24.90 18.91 -11.29
CA ASN A 42 -24.45 18.03 -12.34
C ASN A 42 -22.92 18.00 -12.25
N GLY A 43 -22.41 17.32 -11.22
CA GLY A 43 -21.00 17.03 -11.05
C GLY A 43 -20.51 16.47 -12.36
N ALA A 44 -19.78 17.28 -13.13
CA ALA A 44 -19.08 16.80 -14.29
C ALA A 44 -18.25 15.60 -13.84
N ALA A 45 -18.57 14.41 -14.38
CA ALA A 45 -17.89 13.18 -14.00
C ALA A 45 -16.38 13.43 -14.03
N LYS A 46 -15.69 13.09 -12.93
CA LYS A 46 -14.23 13.26 -12.82
C LYS A 46 -13.58 12.61 -14.04
N LYS A 47 -12.91 13.40 -14.86
CA LYS A 47 -12.26 12.92 -16.09
C LYS A 47 -10.82 12.49 -15.86
N GLU A 48 -10.21 12.90 -14.76
CA GLU A 48 -8.87 12.46 -14.36
C GLU A 48 -8.97 11.30 -13.38
N ILE A 49 -8.21 10.24 -13.62
CA ILE A 49 -8.09 9.06 -12.75
C ILE A 49 -6.63 8.97 -12.30
N VAL A 50 -6.39 9.00 -11.00
CA VAL A 50 -5.06 8.88 -10.40
C VAL A 50 -4.83 7.43 -9.99
N PHE A 51 -3.91 6.75 -10.68
CA PHE A 51 -3.48 5.40 -10.38
C PHE A 51 -2.25 5.40 -9.48
N GLY A 52 -2.27 4.62 -8.41
CA GLY A 52 -1.11 4.26 -7.62
C GLY A 52 -0.60 2.88 -8.00
N THR A 53 0.71 2.73 -8.24
CA THR A 53 1.35 1.44 -8.49
C THR A 53 2.66 1.34 -7.73
N THR A 54 3.20 0.14 -7.60
CA THR A 54 4.61 -0.02 -7.25
C THR A 54 5.46 -0.15 -8.52
N VAL A 55 6.75 0.14 -8.38
CA VAL A 55 7.72 -0.01 -9.46
C VAL A 55 7.69 -1.42 -10.07
N GLY A 56 7.91 -1.52 -11.38
CA GLY A 56 7.94 -2.78 -12.13
C GLY A 56 6.68 -2.99 -12.97
N ASP A 57 6.28 -4.24 -13.15
CA ASP A 57 5.24 -4.70 -14.07
C ASP A 57 3.87 -4.02 -13.91
N PHE A 58 3.50 -3.62 -12.71
CA PHE A 58 2.23 -2.94 -12.48
C PHE A 58 2.20 -1.53 -13.09
N GLY A 59 3.28 -0.77 -12.95
CA GLY A 59 3.42 0.55 -13.60
C GLY A 59 3.37 0.43 -15.12
N ASP A 60 4.08 -0.54 -15.67
CA ASP A 60 4.10 -0.82 -17.12
C ASP A 60 2.71 -1.25 -17.62
N MET A 61 2.00 -2.10 -16.88
CA MET A 61 0.61 -2.48 -17.20
C MET A 61 -0.31 -1.26 -17.29
N VAL A 62 -0.21 -0.31 -16.35
CA VAL A 62 -1.01 0.91 -16.41
C VAL A 62 -0.63 1.75 -17.61
N LYS A 63 0.66 2.02 -17.85
CA LYS A 63 1.16 2.84 -18.97
C LYS A 63 0.80 2.26 -20.33
N ASP A 64 1.01 0.96 -20.50
CA ASP A 64 0.96 0.34 -21.83
C ASP A 64 -0.42 -0.16 -22.21
N GLN A 65 -1.28 -0.49 -21.23
CA GLN A 65 -2.57 -1.13 -21.49
C GLN A 65 -3.76 -0.32 -20.97
N ILE A 66 -3.73 0.09 -19.69
CA ILE A 66 -4.90 0.69 -19.04
C ILE A 66 -5.05 2.16 -19.46
N GLN A 67 -4.00 2.94 -19.39
CA GLN A 67 -4.00 4.36 -19.76
C GLN A 67 -4.50 4.59 -21.20
N PRO A 68 -3.97 3.95 -22.25
CA PRO A 68 -4.46 4.15 -23.60
C PRO A 68 -5.94 3.76 -23.79
N ALA A 69 -6.41 2.76 -23.05
CA ALA A 69 -7.81 2.32 -23.10
C ALA A 69 -8.75 3.34 -22.45
N LEU A 70 -8.34 3.98 -21.36
CA LEU A 70 -9.10 5.01 -20.67
C LEU A 70 -9.08 6.35 -21.44
N GLU A 71 -7.95 6.72 -22.02
CA GLU A 71 -7.81 7.93 -22.83
C GLU A 71 -8.72 7.91 -24.07
N LYS A 72 -8.87 6.74 -24.72
CA LYS A 72 -9.85 6.55 -25.81
C LYS A 72 -11.31 6.78 -25.36
N LYS A 73 -11.59 6.65 -24.08
CA LYS A 73 -12.91 6.92 -23.49
C LYS A 73 -13.04 8.35 -22.95
N GLY A 74 -12.02 9.19 -23.15
CA GLY A 74 -12.02 10.59 -22.76
C GLY A 74 -11.58 10.87 -21.31
N TYR A 75 -10.94 9.89 -20.64
CA TYR A 75 -10.33 10.10 -19.35
C TYR A 75 -8.88 10.54 -19.49
N THR A 76 -8.38 11.28 -18.51
CA THR A 76 -6.95 11.53 -18.30
C THR A 76 -6.45 10.59 -17.21
N VAL A 77 -5.31 9.95 -17.41
CA VAL A 77 -4.70 9.07 -16.41
C VAL A 77 -3.43 9.71 -15.87
N LYS A 78 -3.37 9.82 -14.55
CA LYS A 78 -2.16 10.20 -13.81
C LYS A 78 -1.63 8.97 -13.08
N LEU A 79 -0.36 8.64 -13.29
CA LEU A 79 0.30 7.52 -12.62
C LEU A 79 1.23 8.03 -11.52
N VAL A 80 1.10 7.46 -10.33
CA VAL A 80 1.98 7.66 -9.18
C VAL A 80 2.65 6.32 -8.84
N GLU A 81 3.97 6.26 -8.95
CA GLU A 81 4.75 5.06 -8.64
C GLU A 81 5.35 5.16 -7.23
N PHE A 82 5.16 4.12 -6.44
CA PHE A 82 5.69 3.98 -5.08
C PHE A 82 6.81 2.95 -5.06
N THR A 83 7.74 3.13 -4.14
CA THR A 83 8.89 2.24 -3.95
C THR A 83 8.70 1.24 -2.82
N ASP A 84 7.54 1.27 -2.13
CA ASP A 84 7.19 0.38 -1.02
C ASP A 84 5.74 -0.12 -1.16
N TYR A 85 5.32 -1.08 -0.32
CA TYR A 85 3.98 -1.65 -0.34
C TYR A 85 3.00 -0.98 0.65
N VAL A 86 3.46 -0.07 1.51
CA VAL A 86 2.65 0.57 2.55
C VAL A 86 1.91 1.78 2.01
N ARG A 87 2.65 2.68 1.35
CA ARG A 87 2.14 3.97 0.89
C ARG A 87 0.97 3.89 -0.10
N PRO A 88 0.92 2.95 -1.06
CA PRO A 88 -0.19 2.92 -2.03
C PRO A 88 -1.58 2.78 -1.39
N ASN A 89 -1.71 1.96 -0.33
CA ASN A 89 -2.99 1.78 0.36
C ASN A 89 -3.35 2.97 1.25
N LEU A 90 -2.37 3.59 1.90
CA LEU A 90 -2.59 4.79 2.69
C LEU A 90 -3.02 5.96 1.80
N ALA A 91 -2.31 6.21 0.70
CA ALA A 91 -2.63 7.27 -0.25
C ALA A 91 -4.03 7.08 -0.89
N LEU A 92 -4.44 5.82 -1.15
CA LEU A 92 -5.80 5.53 -1.59
C LEU A 92 -6.83 5.86 -0.52
N ALA A 93 -6.60 5.46 0.73
CA ALA A 93 -7.51 5.72 1.84
C ALA A 93 -7.60 7.22 2.18
N GLU A 94 -6.53 7.98 1.96
CA GLU A 94 -6.47 9.44 2.15
C GLU A 94 -7.09 10.22 0.97
N GLY A 95 -7.47 9.53 -0.12
CA GLY A 95 -8.08 10.15 -1.30
C GLY A 95 -7.08 10.81 -2.25
N GLU A 96 -5.78 10.55 -2.11
CA GLU A 96 -4.74 11.01 -3.03
C GLU A 96 -4.75 10.21 -4.34
N LEU A 97 -5.29 8.99 -4.31
CA LEU A 97 -5.46 8.08 -5.44
C LEU A 97 -6.93 7.74 -5.61
N ASP A 98 -7.33 7.43 -6.85
CA ASP A 98 -8.65 6.86 -7.15
C ASP A 98 -8.63 5.33 -7.13
N ILE A 99 -7.48 4.75 -7.46
CA ILE A 99 -7.26 3.31 -7.52
C ILE A 99 -5.78 3.01 -7.34
N ASN A 100 -5.45 1.84 -6.77
CA ASN A 100 -4.10 1.31 -6.83
C ASN A 100 -4.06 -0.11 -7.44
N ILE A 101 -2.92 -0.45 -8.03
CA ILE A 101 -2.65 -1.78 -8.60
C ILE A 101 -1.22 -2.18 -8.21
N PHE A 102 -1.08 -3.08 -7.22
CA PHE A 102 0.25 -3.52 -6.78
C PHE A 102 0.23 -4.78 -5.91
N GLN A 103 -0.92 -5.20 -5.42
CA GLN A 103 -1.03 -6.16 -4.33
C GLN A 103 -1.89 -7.37 -4.68
N HIS A 104 -1.59 -8.50 -4.06
CA HIS A 104 -2.49 -9.66 -4.07
C HIS A 104 -3.50 -9.55 -2.91
N LYS A 105 -4.61 -10.30 -3.04
CA LYS A 105 -5.72 -10.20 -2.09
C LYS A 105 -5.35 -10.49 -0.63
N PRO A 106 -4.54 -11.50 -0.28
CA PRO A 106 -4.13 -11.70 1.11
C PRO A 106 -3.42 -10.49 1.73
N TYR A 107 -2.55 -9.81 0.96
CA TYR A 107 -1.91 -8.58 1.43
C TYR A 107 -2.94 -7.47 1.70
N LEU A 108 -3.88 -7.26 0.76
CA LEU A 108 -4.95 -6.27 0.94
C LEU A 108 -5.76 -6.55 2.20
N ASP A 109 -6.17 -7.80 2.43
CA ASP A 109 -7.01 -8.18 3.56
C ASP A 109 -6.29 -7.96 4.90
N ASP A 110 -5.01 -8.35 5.00
CA ASP A 110 -4.19 -8.14 6.19
C ASP A 110 -3.96 -6.64 6.44
N PHE A 111 -3.60 -5.90 5.40
CA PHE A 111 -3.34 -4.46 5.50
C PHE A 111 -4.58 -3.67 5.93
N LYS A 112 -5.75 -3.99 5.34
CA LYS A 112 -7.03 -3.38 5.73
C LYS A 112 -7.35 -3.62 7.20
N LYS A 113 -7.15 -4.84 7.67
CA LYS A 113 -7.42 -5.22 9.06
C LYS A 113 -6.48 -4.51 10.03
N GLU A 114 -5.20 -4.47 9.73
CA GLU A 114 -4.17 -3.85 10.57
C GLU A 114 -4.37 -2.33 10.68
N HIS A 115 -4.57 -1.68 9.54
CA HIS A 115 -4.69 -0.22 9.46
C HIS A 115 -6.13 0.29 9.56
N LYS A 116 -7.13 -0.61 9.69
CA LYS A 116 -8.57 -0.28 9.78
C LYS A 116 -9.06 0.57 8.59
N LEU A 117 -8.63 0.23 7.38
CA LEU A 117 -8.97 0.98 6.17
C LEU A 117 -10.25 0.46 5.52
N ASP A 118 -11.03 1.39 4.96
CA ASP A 118 -12.22 1.10 4.15
C ASP A 118 -11.89 1.25 2.66
N ILE A 119 -11.06 0.33 2.17
CA ILE A 119 -10.72 0.16 0.75
C ILE A 119 -11.18 -1.22 0.28
N THR A 120 -11.51 -1.36 -0.99
CA THR A 120 -12.09 -2.60 -1.52
C THR A 120 -11.45 -3.02 -2.83
N GLU A 121 -11.47 -4.32 -3.08
CA GLU A 121 -11.08 -4.91 -4.36
C GLU A 121 -12.06 -4.49 -5.45
N ALA A 122 -11.55 -3.97 -6.58
CA ALA A 122 -12.34 -3.60 -7.74
C ALA A 122 -12.27 -4.69 -8.83
N PHE A 123 -11.07 -5.21 -9.13
CA PHE A 123 -10.85 -6.28 -10.10
C PHE A 123 -9.47 -6.91 -9.87
N GLN A 124 -9.23 -8.04 -10.52
CA GLN A 124 -7.97 -8.77 -10.43
C GLN A 124 -7.14 -8.57 -11.70
N VAL A 125 -5.82 -8.48 -11.51
CA VAL A 125 -4.83 -8.44 -12.58
C VAL A 125 -3.77 -9.54 -12.35
N PRO A 126 -3.09 -10.03 -13.40
CA PRO A 126 -1.95 -10.91 -13.23
C PRO A 126 -0.85 -10.24 -12.38
N THR A 127 -0.14 -11.05 -11.59
CA THR A 127 1.02 -10.60 -10.81
C THR A 127 2.23 -11.45 -11.13
N ALA A 128 3.42 -10.86 -11.09
CA ALA A 128 4.66 -11.59 -11.20
C ALA A 128 4.86 -12.56 -10.00
N PRO A 129 5.50 -13.73 -10.20
CA PRO A 129 5.73 -14.68 -9.14
C PRO A 129 6.71 -14.16 -8.09
N LEU A 130 6.61 -14.72 -6.88
CA LEU A 130 7.67 -14.67 -5.88
C LEU A 130 8.74 -15.70 -6.28
N GLY A 131 10.00 -15.34 -6.32
CA GLY A 131 11.08 -16.24 -6.72
C GLY A 131 12.18 -16.36 -5.67
N LEU A 132 12.84 -17.51 -5.59
CA LEU A 132 14.07 -17.72 -4.85
C LEU A 132 15.26 -17.45 -5.79
N TYR A 133 16.06 -16.48 -5.46
CA TYR A 133 17.19 -16.06 -6.29
C TYR A 133 18.53 -16.41 -5.65
N PRO A 134 19.55 -16.76 -6.46
CA PRO A 134 20.88 -17.00 -5.96
C PRO A 134 21.50 -15.72 -5.37
N GLY A 135 22.12 -15.87 -4.21
CA GLY A 135 22.94 -14.87 -3.55
C GLY A 135 24.42 -15.23 -3.64
N LYS A 136 25.04 -15.55 -2.48
CA LYS A 136 26.40 -16.09 -2.41
C LYS A 136 26.48 -17.50 -3.00
N LEU A 137 25.48 -18.35 -2.73
CA LEU A 137 25.35 -19.67 -3.32
C LEU A 137 24.56 -19.57 -4.63
N LYS A 138 24.84 -20.46 -5.60
CA LYS A 138 24.36 -20.33 -6.98
C LYS A 138 23.35 -21.38 -7.39
N SER A 139 23.22 -22.48 -6.65
CA SER A 139 22.26 -23.54 -6.90
C SER A 139 21.64 -24.04 -5.60
N LEU A 140 20.47 -24.69 -5.71
CA LEU A 140 19.77 -25.28 -4.56
C LEU A 140 20.61 -26.37 -3.86
N ASP A 141 21.45 -27.08 -4.60
CA ASP A 141 22.29 -28.16 -4.07
C ASP A 141 23.41 -27.65 -3.16
N GLU A 142 23.76 -26.37 -3.26
CA GLU A 142 24.79 -25.75 -2.41
C GLU A 142 24.30 -25.37 -1.01
N VAL A 143 22.98 -25.51 -0.75
CA VAL A 143 22.45 -25.22 0.59
C VAL A 143 23.08 -26.11 1.65
N LYS A 144 23.55 -25.52 2.73
CA LYS A 144 24.23 -26.19 3.83
C LYS A 144 23.68 -25.74 5.18
N ASP A 145 24.16 -26.40 6.22
CA ASP A 145 23.82 -26.01 7.59
C ASP A 145 24.17 -24.56 7.86
N GLY A 146 23.22 -23.83 8.43
CA GLY A 146 23.36 -22.39 8.75
C GLY A 146 23.27 -21.44 7.54
N SER A 147 22.90 -21.92 6.34
CA SER A 147 22.67 -21.04 5.19
C SER A 147 21.64 -19.94 5.50
N SER A 148 21.88 -18.75 4.93
CA SER A 148 21.07 -17.55 5.13
C SER A 148 20.12 -17.30 3.95
N VAL A 149 18.87 -16.97 4.25
CA VAL A 149 17.85 -16.64 3.27
C VAL A 149 17.18 -15.33 3.66
N SER A 150 17.23 -14.31 2.81
CA SER A 150 16.41 -13.11 3.01
C SER A 150 15.00 -13.33 2.47
N ALA A 151 13.98 -12.80 3.16
CA ALA A 151 12.58 -12.93 2.83
C ALA A 151 11.82 -11.65 3.15
N PRO A 152 10.65 -11.40 2.51
CA PRO A 152 9.80 -10.25 2.83
C PRO A 152 9.39 -10.26 4.30
N ASN A 153 9.27 -9.08 4.91
CA ASN A 153 8.89 -8.93 6.32
C ASN A 153 7.37 -8.73 6.52
N ASP A 154 6.59 -8.49 5.46
CA ASP A 154 5.14 -8.44 5.58
C ASP A 154 4.55 -9.85 5.73
N PRO A 155 3.50 -10.02 6.57
CA PRO A 155 3.00 -11.35 6.94
C PRO A 155 2.62 -12.21 5.73
N SER A 156 1.95 -11.66 4.74
CA SER A 156 1.42 -12.42 3.61
C SER A 156 2.50 -12.89 2.63
N ASN A 157 3.52 -12.07 2.33
CA ASN A 157 4.64 -12.50 1.50
C ASN A 157 5.64 -13.35 2.27
N PHE A 158 5.80 -13.11 3.58
CA PHE A 158 6.58 -13.99 4.44
C PHE A 158 6.00 -15.40 4.50
N ALA A 159 4.67 -15.54 4.61
CA ALA A 159 4.00 -16.83 4.54
C ALA A 159 4.31 -17.57 3.22
N ARG A 160 4.27 -16.87 2.09
CA ARG A 160 4.65 -17.43 0.78
C ARG A 160 6.11 -17.90 0.75
N ALA A 161 7.02 -17.11 1.33
CA ALA A 161 8.42 -17.51 1.44
C ALA A 161 8.59 -18.77 2.30
N LEU A 162 7.89 -18.88 3.43
CA LEU A 162 7.92 -20.07 4.29
C LEU A 162 7.39 -21.31 3.58
N VAL A 163 6.30 -21.18 2.83
CA VAL A 163 5.75 -22.30 2.01
C VAL A 163 6.80 -22.77 1.01
N MET A 164 7.45 -21.85 0.30
CA MET A 164 8.53 -22.16 -0.64
C MET A 164 9.70 -22.90 0.05
N LEU A 165 10.15 -22.41 1.20
CA LEU A 165 11.24 -23.07 1.95
C LEU A 165 10.83 -24.46 2.48
N ASN A 166 9.55 -24.63 2.81
CA ASN A 166 8.99 -25.92 3.20
C ASN A 166 8.95 -26.92 2.04
N GLU A 167 8.54 -26.48 0.85
CA GLU A 167 8.52 -27.31 -0.36
C GLU A 167 9.94 -27.75 -0.77
N LEU A 168 10.94 -26.89 -0.55
CA LEU A 168 12.35 -27.22 -0.75
C LEU A 168 12.93 -28.14 0.34
N GLY A 169 12.15 -28.43 1.40
CA GLY A 169 12.63 -29.23 2.55
C GLY A 169 13.71 -28.52 3.38
N TRP A 170 13.84 -27.21 3.27
CA TRP A 170 14.81 -26.44 4.06
C TRP A 170 14.29 -26.11 5.44
N VAL A 171 12.98 -25.98 5.58
CA VAL A 171 12.25 -25.96 6.85
C VAL A 171 11.07 -26.92 6.74
N LYS A 172 10.46 -27.29 7.87
CA LYS A 172 9.21 -28.04 7.91
C LYS A 172 8.18 -27.25 8.71
N LEU A 173 7.06 -26.96 8.11
CA LEU A 173 5.93 -26.36 8.77
C LEU A 173 5.12 -27.41 9.55
N LYS A 174 4.41 -26.99 10.58
CA LYS A 174 3.47 -27.84 11.33
C LYS A 174 2.36 -28.33 10.41
N ASP A 175 1.82 -29.50 10.70
CA ASP A 175 0.67 -30.02 9.95
C ASP A 175 -0.55 -29.13 10.09
N GLY A 176 -1.28 -28.92 8.98
CA GLY A 176 -2.52 -28.13 8.95
C GLY A 176 -2.35 -26.62 9.03
N VAL A 177 -1.12 -26.11 8.91
CA VAL A 177 -0.88 -24.65 8.83
C VAL A 177 -1.54 -24.09 7.57
N ASN A 178 -2.26 -22.97 7.72
CA ASN A 178 -2.77 -22.24 6.58
C ASN A 178 -1.61 -21.58 5.81
N PRO A 179 -1.38 -21.93 4.52
CA PRO A 179 -0.25 -21.42 3.75
C PRO A 179 -0.28 -19.91 3.50
N LEU A 180 -1.44 -19.26 3.67
CA LEU A 180 -1.58 -17.82 3.47
C LEU A 180 -1.18 -17.00 4.71
N THR A 181 -1.07 -17.63 5.88
CA THR A 181 -0.81 -16.97 7.17
C THR A 181 0.31 -17.63 7.96
N ALA A 182 1.10 -18.50 7.31
CA ALA A 182 2.23 -19.18 7.96
C ALA A 182 3.24 -18.16 8.50
N SER A 183 3.74 -18.40 9.69
CA SER A 183 4.67 -17.54 10.42
C SER A 183 5.88 -18.31 10.94
N LYS A 184 6.89 -17.64 11.48
CA LYS A 184 8.01 -18.34 12.13
C LYS A 184 7.59 -19.29 13.25
N ALA A 185 6.50 -18.98 13.95
CA ALA A 185 5.98 -19.83 15.01
C ALA A 185 5.43 -21.18 14.50
N ASP A 186 5.18 -21.28 13.19
CA ASP A 186 4.65 -22.47 12.55
C ASP A 186 5.76 -23.38 11.99
N ILE A 187 7.02 -23.02 12.12
CA ILE A 187 8.15 -23.88 11.78
C ILE A 187 8.25 -24.96 12.86
N ALA A 188 7.99 -26.23 12.47
CA ALA A 188 8.14 -27.39 13.35
C ALA A 188 9.60 -27.86 13.42
N GLU A 189 10.29 -27.87 12.28
CA GLU A 189 11.68 -28.32 12.18
C GLU A 189 12.46 -27.41 11.23
N ASN A 190 13.72 -27.20 11.53
CA ASN A 190 14.66 -26.48 10.68
C ASN A 190 15.95 -27.33 10.51
N PRO A 191 15.89 -28.41 9.70
CA PRO A 191 16.94 -29.42 9.64
C PRO A 191 18.27 -28.91 9.10
N LYS A 192 18.26 -27.77 8.41
CA LYS A 192 19.45 -27.11 7.88
C LYS A 192 19.84 -25.85 8.64
N ASN A 193 19.23 -25.60 9.80
CA ASN A 193 19.47 -24.38 10.58
C ASN A 193 19.42 -23.08 9.74
N ILE A 194 18.49 -23.01 8.77
CA ILE A 194 18.32 -21.85 7.87
C ILE A 194 18.12 -20.58 8.70
N LYS A 195 18.93 -19.59 8.41
CA LYS A 195 18.83 -18.26 9.02
C LYS A 195 17.95 -17.37 8.13
N ILE A 196 16.71 -17.18 8.52
CA ILE A 196 15.77 -16.33 7.77
C ILE A 196 15.94 -14.88 8.23
N VAL A 197 16.32 -14.01 7.27
CA VAL A 197 16.52 -12.57 7.45
C VAL A 197 15.34 -11.83 6.84
N GLU A 198 14.47 -11.28 7.68
CA GLU A 198 13.29 -10.53 7.22
C GLU A 198 13.68 -9.09 6.87
N LEU A 199 13.30 -8.66 5.66
CA LEU A 199 13.58 -7.33 5.13
C LEU A 199 12.34 -6.79 4.40
N GLU A 200 12.24 -5.48 4.29
CA GLU A 200 11.27 -4.88 3.37
C GLU A 200 11.49 -5.40 1.95
N ALA A 201 10.41 -5.69 1.24
CA ALA A 201 10.44 -6.32 -0.07
C ALA A 201 11.32 -5.56 -1.09
N ALA A 202 11.32 -4.23 -1.02
CA ALA A 202 12.16 -3.38 -1.88
C ALA A 202 13.68 -3.57 -1.66
N GLN A 203 14.11 -4.10 -0.51
CA GLN A 203 15.52 -4.30 -0.18
C GLN A 203 16.05 -5.67 -0.60
N LEU A 204 15.15 -6.64 -0.85
CA LEU A 204 15.50 -8.03 -1.13
C LEU A 204 16.42 -8.22 -2.35
N PRO A 205 16.23 -7.50 -3.48
CA PRO A 205 17.16 -7.62 -4.61
C PRO A 205 18.61 -7.30 -4.24
N ARG A 206 18.83 -6.30 -3.39
CA ARG A 206 20.16 -5.88 -2.95
C ARG A 206 20.74 -6.82 -1.90
N SER A 207 19.91 -7.40 -1.04
CA SER A 207 20.35 -8.31 0.02
C SER A 207 21.03 -9.57 -0.50
N ARG A 208 20.86 -9.93 -1.76
CA ARG A 208 21.54 -11.06 -2.43
C ARG A 208 23.07 -11.04 -2.26
N ALA A 209 23.65 -9.86 -2.15
CA ALA A 209 25.10 -9.73 -1.90
C ALA A 209 25.50 -10.22 -0.49
N ASP A 210 24.58 -10.19 0.47
CA ASP A 210 24.85 -10.41 1.88
C ASP A 210 24.37 -11.78 2.40
N VAL A 211 23.47 -12.44 1.66
CA VAL A 211 22.87 -13.73 2.03
C VAL A 211 23.21 -14.83 1.02
N ASP A 212 22.93 -16.08 1.37
CA ASP A 212 23.15 -17.21 0.49
C ASP A 212 22.08 -17.29 -0.59
N PHE A 213 20.82 -17.00 -0.24
CA PHE A 213 19.68 -16.92 -1.15
C PHE A 213 18.77 -15.77 -0.75
N ALA A 214 17.95 -15.27 -1.69
CA ALA A 214 16.96 -14.24 -1.43
C ALA A 214 15.62 -14.60 -2.06
N VAL A 215 14.54 -14.54 -1.29
CA VAL A 215 13.17 -14.64 -1.78
C VAL A 215 12.71 -13.26 -2.18
N VAL A 216 12.50 -13.02 -3.47
CA VAL A 216 12.23 -11.67 -4.02
C VAL A 216 10.89 -11.65 -4.75
N ASN A 217 10.07 -10.64 -4.47
CA ASN A 217 8.84 -10.37 -5.22
C ASN A 217 9.16 -9.97 -6.66
N GLY A 218 8.41 -10.50 -7.62
CA GLY A 218 8.72 -10.37 -9.04
C GLY A 218 8.80 -8.94 -9.56
N ASN A 219 7.92 -8.04 -9.09
CA ASN A 219 7.98 -6.62 -9.46
C ASN A 219 9.31 -5.96 -9.03
N TYR A 220 9.81 -6.29 -7.83
CA TYR A 220 11.12 -5.79 -7.38
C TYR A 220 12.29 -6.48 -8.06
N ALA A 221 12.15 -7.76 -8.42
CA ALA A 221 13.15 -8.42 -9.24
C ALA A 221 13.28 -7.70 -10.59
N MET A 222 12.18 -7.50 -11.32
CA MET A 222 12.19 -6.84 -12.63
C MET A 222 12.67 -5.38 -12.54
N SER A 223 12.16 -4.60 -11.60
CA SER A 223 12.59 -3.20 -11.45
C SER A 223 14.06 -3.04 -11.05
N SER A 224 14.67 -4.09 -10.50
CA SER A 224 16.11 -4.14 -10.18
C SER A 224 16.97 -4.72 -11.32
N GLY A 225 16.38 -4.97 -12.50
CA GLY A 225 17.06 -5.52 -13.66
C GLY A 225 17.30 -7.04 -13.61
N MET A 226 16.72 -7.75 -12.64
CA MET A 226 16.77 -9.20 -12.55
C MET A 226 15.72 -9.81 -13.48
N LYS A 227 16.01 -10.97 -14.04
CA LYS A 227 15.03 -11.72 -14.84
C LYS A 227 14.28 -12.71 -13.96
N LEU A 228 12.98 -12.86 -14.18
CA LEU A 228 12.19 -13.87 -13.46
C LEU A 228 12.71 -15.31 -13.71
N THR A 229 13.33 -15.54 -14.85
CA THR A 229 13.95 -16.82 -15.24
C THR A 229 15.29 -17.10 -14.56
N GLU A 230 15.82 -16.16 -13.77
CA GLU A 230 17.02 -16.37 -12.95
C GLU A 230 16.69 -16.94 -11.57
N ALA A 231 15.40 -17.08 -11.24
CA ALA A 231 14.95 -17.79 -10.05
C ALA A 231 15.29 -19.29 -10.17
N LEU A 232 15.65 -19.88 -9.00
CA LEU A 232 16.07 -21.28 -8.87
C LEU A 232 14.87 -22.23 -8.81
#